data_5b98b8b84d34ced41a796c7c5e02a733
#
_entry.id   5b98b8b84d34ced41a796c7c5e02a733
#
_cell.length_a   1.000
_cell.length_b   1.000
_cell.length_c   1.000
_cell.angle_alpha   90.00
_cell.angle_beta   90.00
_cell.angle_gamma   90.00
#
_symmetry.space_group_name_H-M   'P 1'
#
loop_
_entity.id
_entity.type
_entity.pdbx_description
1 polymer ?
#
loop_
_entity_poly.entity_id
_entity_poly.type
_entity_poly.pdbx_seq_one_letter_code
_entity_poly.pdbx_strand_id
1 'polypeptide(L)'
;MRHSLTATALISALCLVLAPLAAASPHHERAPQPPNRALATLIAPTNLYVAPTNSSSKLATIEPGREMVINEQNGGWLRVFANVDPPESMALEQPELPSANQPTPISGWVADRGLVTAATPNGDRILFGAAEAQEDAASETDPPPGAAMAARLLYQRVVEMFPQSALVPEAIWRAADIRWQLQKAEVESLPSAEAQQSYLREQMDENEMRYLLHHYPHTRWAALAAFTMLDNQLCGAWQGAEKCPEREADLYLRYAGEYPDSPRAPQALYNAAWREAAAGDMWQADGNLKRAAEDRHEATSIAAELEQKYPQSDEAFRAATLAYKVAQGIPVYAETP
;
A
#
# COMPACT_ATOMS: atom_id res chain seq x y z
N MET A 1 24.88 -62.76 55.00
CA MET A 1 24.63 -62.87 56.45
C MET A 1 23.68 -61.74 56.87
N ARG A 2 22.58 -62.22 57.48
CA ARG A 2 21.68 -61.53 58.42
C ARG A 2 20.84 -60.36 57.79
N HIS A 3 19.56 -60.62 57.50
CA HIS A 3 18.38 -60.61 58.41
C HIS A 3 18.14 -59.21 58.96
N SER A 4 17.02 -58.55 58.90
CA SER A 4 15.62 -58.94 59.19
C SER A 4 14.94 -57.58 59.48
N LEU A 5 13.82 -57.28 59.28
CA LEU A 5 12.44 -57.48 59.66
C LEU A 5 11.62 -56.21 59.51
N THR A 6 10.62 -56.26 58.75
CA THR A 6 9.21 -55.82 58.89
C THR A 6 8.83 -54.84 60.01
N ALA A 7 8.11 -53.82 59.66
CA ALA A 7 7.01 -53.28 60.45
C ALA A 7 5.97 -52.58 59.53
N THR A 8 4.82 -53.27 59.49
CA THR A 8 3.58 -52.84 58.86
C THR A 8 2.90 -51.85 59.79
N ALA A 9 2.59 -50.65 59.29
CA ALA A 9 1.67 -49.69 59.93
C ALA A 9 0.55 -49.36 59.00
N LEU A 10 -0.63 -49.90 59.24
CA LEU A 10 -1.90 -49.53 58.66
C LEU A 10 -2.29 -48.15 59.20
N ILE A 11 -2.36 -47.15 58.28
CA ILE A 11 -3.02 -45.85 58.55
C ILE A 11 -4.22 -45.76 57.58
N SER A 12 -5.42 -45.91 58.16
CA SER A 12 -6.70 -45.67 57.49
C SER A 12 -6.84 -44.19 57.21
N ALA A 13 -6.69 -43.80 55.97
CA ALA A 13 -6.97 -42.42 55.53
C ALA A 13 -8.43 -42.34 55.06
N LEU A 14 -9.19 -41.55 55.80
CA LEU A 14 -10.58 -41.15 55.51
C LEU A 14 -10.55 -40.19 54.30
N CYS A 15 -10.94 -40.71 53.11
CA CYS A 15 -11.12 -39.86 51.91
C CYS A 15 -12.40 -39.01 52.05
N LEU A 16 -12.24 -37.77 52.44
CA LEU A 16 -13.28 -36.72 52.23
C LEU A 16 -13.36 -36.43 50.72
N VAL A 17 -14.42 -36.88 50.08
CA VAL A 17 -14.77 -36.51 48.69
C VAL A 17 -15.32 -35.10 48.71
N LEU A 18 -14.47 -34.11 48.43
CA LEU A 18 -14.90 -32.78 48.07
C LEU A 18 -15.32 -32.77 46.60
N ALA A 19 -16.62 -32.80 46.34
CA ALA A 19 -17.16 -32.55 45.02
C ALA A 19 -16.87 -31.08 44.61
N PRO A 20 -16.25 -30.83 43.42
CA PRO A 20 -16.13 -29.44 42.94
C PRO A 20 -17.54 -28.97 42.54
N LEU A 21 -17.97 -27.89 43.18
CA LEU A 21 -19.05 -27.06 42.64
C LEU A 21 -18.59 -26.53 41.28
N ALA A 22 -19.09 -27.13 40.21
CA ALA A 22 -18.99 -26.58 38.88
C ALA A 22 -19.76 -25.25 38.85
N ALA A 23 -19.06 -24.14 38.97
CA ALA A 23 -19.61 -22.84 38.68
C ALA A 23 -20.02 -22.85 37.18
N ALA A 24 -21.30 -22.90 36.90
CA ALA A 24 -21.84 -22.71 35.57
C ALA A 24 -21.42 -21.30 35.11
N SER A 25 -20.45 -21.24 34.19
CA SER A 25 -20.12 -20.01 33.49
C SER A 25 -21.39 -19.51 32.81
N PRO A 26 -21.73 -18.22 32.93
CA PRO A 26 -22.86 -17.69 32.20
C PRO A 26 -22.59 -17.93 30.71
N HIS A 27 -23.44 -18.73 30.08
CA HIS A 27 -23.48 -18.76 28.63
C HIS A 27 -23.72 -17.33 28.17
N HIS A 28 -22.66 -16.67 27.66
CA HIS A 28 -22.83 -15.52 26.81
C HIS A 28 -23.61 -16.03 25.60
N GLU A 29 -24.90 -15.80 25.65
CA GLU A 29 -25.79 -15.96 24.51
C GLU A 29 -25.20 -15.08 23.40
N ARG A 30 -24.55 -15.74 22.44
CA ARG A 30 -23.95 -15.07 21.30
C ARG A 30 -25.10 -14.36 20.63
N ALA A 31 -25.07 -13.01 20.61
CA ALA A 31 -26.05 -12.23 19.90
C ALA A 31 -26.30 -12.88 18.53
N PRO A 32 -27.55 -13.05 18.09
CA PRO A 32 -27.86 -13.70 16.84
C PRO A 32 -27.04 -12.99 15.75
N GLN A 33 -26.14 -13.73 15.09
CA GLN A 33 -25.41 -13.22 13.94
C GLN A 33 -26.48 -12.76 12.94
N PRO A 34 -26.37 -11.51 12.45
CA PRO A 34 -27.29 -11.06 11.43
C PRO A 34 -27.26 -12.06 10.27
N PRO A 35 -28.39 -12.35 9.62
CA PRO A 35 -28.44 -13.27 8.49
C PRO A 35 -27.31 -12.89 7.52
N ASN A 36 -26.68 -13.89 6.93
CA ASN A 36 -25.49 -13.77 6.09
C ASN A 36 -25.81 -12.80 4.92
N ARG A 37 -25.67 -11.51 5.19
CA ARG A 37 -25.96 -10.44 4.23
C ARG A 37 -24.83 -10.45 3.23
N ALA A 38 -25.15 -10.67 1.97
CA ALA A 38 -24.16 -10.71 0.92
C ALA A 38 -23.54 -9.32 0.76
N LEU A 39 -22.22 -9.25 1.00
CA LEU A 39 -21.43 -8.09 0.66
C LEU A 39 -21.35 -7.98 -0.88
N ALA A 40 -21.53 -6.78 -1.39
CA ALA A 40 -21.52 -6.49 -2.81
C ALA A 40 -20.86 -5.15 -3.10
N THR A 41 -20.44 -4.97 -4.35
CA THR A 41 -19.99 -3.70 -4.88
C THR A 41 -20.42 -3.53 -6.32
N LEU A 42 -20.32 -2.32 -6.85
CA LEU A 42 -20.67 -1.96 -8.23
C LEU A 42 -19.41 -1.66 -9.04
N ILE A 43 -19.44 -1.99 -10.32
CA ILE A 43 -18.36 -1.67 -11.27
C ILE A 43 -18.59 -0.37 -12.05
N ALA A 44 -19.77 0.23 -11.91
CA ALA A 44 -20.13 1.49 -12.56
C ALA A 44 -21.06 2.31 -11.65
N PRO A 45 -21.08 3.64 -11.79
CA PRO A 45 -21.98 4.50 -11.01
C PRO A 45 -23.44 4.07 -11.18
N THR A 46 -24.15 3.91 -10.06
CA THR A 46 -25.53 3.42 -10.08
C THR A 46 -26.40 4.25 -9.17
N ASN A 47 -27.60 4.59 -9.66
CA ASN A 47 -28.56 5.36 -8.86
C ASN A 47 -29.24 4.48 -7.81
N LEU A 48 -29.35 5.00 -6.62
CA LEU A 48 -30.12 4.46 -5.50
C LEU A 48 -31.49 5.13 -5.45
N TYR A 49 -32.57 4.35 -5.39
CA TYR A 49 -33.93 4.81 -5.45
C TYR A 49 -34.72 4.47 -4.17
N VAL A 50 -35.80 5.23 -3.91
CA VAL A 50 -36.72 4.99 -2.78
C VAL A 50 -37.51 3.69 -2.97
N ALA A 51 -37.90 3.36 -4.21
CA ALA A 51 -38.70 2.18 -4.54
C ALA A 51 -38.06 1.44 -5.76
N PRO A 52 -38.38 0.14 -5.98
CA PRO A 52 -37.79 -0.68 -7.03
C PRO A 52 -38.31 -0.33 -8.43
N THR A 53 -38.13 0.90 -8.85
CA THR A 53 -38.48 1.42 -10.17
C THR A 53 -37.67 2.65 -10.54
N ASN A 54 -37.32 2.81 -11.82
CA ASN A 54 -36.62 3.98 -12.31
C ASN A 54 -37.44 5.30 -12.26
N SER A 55 -38.75 5.21 -12.09
CA SER A 55 -39.62 6.36 -11.93
C SER A 55 -39.73 6.87 -10.49
N SER A 56 -39.12 6.15 -9.54
CA SER A 56 -39.06 6.56 -8.14
C SER A 56 -38.03 7.68 -7.93
N SER A 57 -38.18 8.40 -6.82
CA SER A 57 -37.24 9.43 -6.43
C SER A 57 -35.86 8.83 -6.21
N LYS A 58 -34.86 9.46 -6.81
CA LYS A 58 -33.45 9.13 -6.59
C LYS A 58 -33.02 9.65 -5.20
N LEU A 59 -32.37 8.78 -4.41
CA LEU A 59 -31.78 9.12 -3.12
C LEU A 59 -30.34 9.62 -3.26
N ALA A 60 -29.53 8.87 -4.02
CA ALA A 60 -28.12 9.13 -4.21
C ALA A 60 -27.60 8.43 -5.47
N THR A 61 -26.32 8.63 -5.77
CA THR A 61 -25.53 7.78 -6.67
C THR A 61 -24.54 6.99 -5.82
N ILE A 62 -24.38 5.72 -6.10
CA ILE A 62 -23.33 4.86 -5.52
C ILE A 62 -22.21 4.80 -6.55
N GLU A 63 -21.02 5.24 -6.17
CA GLU A 63 -19.84 5.20 -7.01
C GLU A 63 -19.22 3.78 -7.07
N PRO A 64 -18.42 3.45 -8.09
CA PRO A 64 -17.77 2.16 -8.22
C PRO A 64 -16.89 1.82 -7.01
N GLY A 65 -16.81 0.54 -6.66
CA GLY A 65 -16.00 0.06 -5.54
C GLY A 65 -16.59 0.31 -4.16
N ARG A 66 -17.69 1.08 -4.05
CA ARG A 66 -18.34 1.33 -2.77
C ARG A 66 -18.94 0.04 -2.23
N GLU A 67 -18.79 -0.16 -0.92
CA GLU A 67 -19.36 -1.29 -0.21
C GLU A 67 -20.87 -1.13 -0.06
N MET A 68 -21.57 -2.23 -0.29
CA MET A 68 -22.99 -2.32 0.01
C MET A 68 -23.34 -3.71 0.53
N VAL A 69 -24.42 -3.76 1.30
CA VAL A 69 -24.97 -5.00 1.85
C VAL A 69 -26.35 -5.22 1.26
N ILE A 70 -26.54 -6.35 0.57
CA ILE A 70 -27.83 -6.76 0.03
C ILE A 70 -28.71 -7.25 1.16
N ASN A 71 -29.92 -6.65 1.28
CA ASN A 71 -30.89 -7.02 2.30
C ASN A 71 -32.10 -7.77 1.72
N GLU A 72 -32.53 -7.43 0.51
CA GLU A 72 -33.76 -7.94 -0.10
C GLU A 72 -33.62 -7.95 -1.63
N GLN A 73 -34.30 -8.89 -2.28
CA GLN A 73 -34.41 -8.93 -3.73
C GLN A 73 -35.89 -8.92 -4.15
N ASN A 74 -36.21 -8.08 -5.13
CA ASN A 74 -37.58 -7.98 -5.66
C ASN A 74 -37.49 -7.82 -7.19
N GLY A 75 -37.74 -8.91 -7.92
CA GLY A 75 -37.61 -8.94 -9.36
C GLY A 75 -36.16 -8.60 -9.77
N GLY A 76 -35.97 -7.65 -10.68
CA GLY A 76 -34.67 -7.14 -11.11
C GLY A 76 -34.09 -6.01 -10.26
N TRP A 77 -34.51 -5.91 -8.99
CA TRP A 77 -34.08 -4.88 -8.04
C TRP A 77 -33.56 -5.49 -6.74
N LEU A 78 -32.55 -4.84 -6.16
CA LEU A 78 -31.97 -5.21 -4.88
C LEU A 78 -32.13 -4.05 -3.91
N ARG A 79 -32.64 -4.34 -2.72
CA ARG A 79 -32.60 -3.41 -1.60
C ARG A 79 -31.25 -3.53 -0.90
N VAL A 80 -30.55 -2.42 -0.81
CA VAL A 80 -29.20 -2.38 -0.25
C VAL A 80 -29.09 -1.36 0.88
N PHE A 81 -28.10 -1.56 1.73
CA PHE A 81 -27.51 -0.52 2.55
C PHE A 81 -26.16 -0.18 1.92
N ALA A 82 -25.99 1.04 1.47
CA ALA A 82 -24.79 1.48 0.77
C ALA A 82 -24.15 2.69 1.44
N ASN A 83 -22.84 2.73 1.45
CA ASN A 83 -22.09 3.94 1.76
C ASN A 83 -22.09 4.84 0.50
N VAL A 84 -22.66 6.03 0.62
CA VAL A 84 -22.77 7.02 -0.46
C VAL A 84 -22.00 8.30 -0.16
N ASP A 85 -21.30 8.36 0.96
CA ASP A 85 -20.48 9.51 1.30
C ASP A 85 -19.45 9.76 0.20
N PRO A 86 -19.15 11.03 -0.12
CA PRO A 86 -18.06 11.32 -1.03
C PRO A 86 -16.79 10.61 -0.51
N PRO A 87 -15.90 10.16 -1.40
CA PRO A 87 -14.61 9.67 -0.96
C PRO A 87 -14.02 10.75 -0.07
N GLU A 88 -13.70 10.38 1.17
CA GLU A 88 -13.00 11.28 2.07
C GLU A 88 -11.81 11.83 1.31
N SER A 89 -11.64 13.16 1.35
CA SER A 89 -10.39 13.73 0.93
C SER A 89 -9.33 12.91 1.64
N MET A 90 -8.30 12.46 0.94
CA MET A 90 -7.18 11.72 1.52
C MET A 90 -6.37 12.60 2.49
N ALA A 91 -7.00 13.67 2.98
CA ALA A 91 -6.53 14.44 4.12
C ALA A 91 -6.10 13.39 5.15
N LEU A 92 -4.81 13.37 5.38
CA LEU A 92 -4.10 12.47 6.27
C LEU A 92 -5.00 12.10 7.43
N GLU A 93 -5.13 10.82 7.67
CA GLU A 93 -5.87 10.31 8.80
C GLU A 93 -5.36 11.02 10.05
N GLN A 94 -5.97 12.14 10.36
CA GLN A 94 -5.88 12.67 11.72
C GLN A 94 -6.37 11.52 12.60
N PRO A 95 -5.65 11.17 13.66
CA PRO A 95 -6.11 10.13 14.58
C PRO A 95 -7.56 10.46 14.90
N GLU A 96 -8.46 9.66 14.36
CA GLU A 96 -9.89 9.87 14.51
C GLU A 96 -10.19 9.84 16.00
N LEU A 97 -10.36 11.00 16.56
CA LEU A 97 -11.25 11.10 17.70
C LEU A 97 -12.56 10.50 17.19
N PRO A 98 -13.21 9.55 17.91
CA PRO A 98 -14.45 8.96 17.47
C PRO A 98 -15.42 10.09 17.13
N SER A 99 -15.42 10.47 15.87
CA SER A 99 -16.21 11.60 15.40
C SER A 99 -17.66 11.12 15.36
N ALA A 100 -18.53 12.00 15.78
CA ALA A 100 -19.99 11.78 15.73
C ALA A 100 -20.53 11.56 14.30
N ASN A 101 -19.67 11.58 13.30
CA ASN A 101 -19.95 11.43 11.87
C ASN A 101 -19.48 10.09 11.33
N GLN A 102 -19.84 8.96 11.99
CA GLN A 102 -19.73 7.70 11.28
C GLN A 102 -20.63 7.76 10.05
N PRO A 103 -20.13 7.37 8.85
CA PRO A 103 -20.94 7.34 7.65
C PRO A 103 -22.19 6.51 7.91
N THR A 104 -23.36 7.10 7.74
CA THR A 104 -24.63 6.40 7.95
C THR A 104 -25.04 5.77 6.62
N PRO A 105 -25.00 4.43 6.49
CA PRO A 105 -25.40 3.77 5.27
C PRO A 105 -26.83 4.14 4.90
N ILE A 106 -27.05 4.54 3.66
CA ILE A 106 -28.39 4.85 3.16
C ILE A 106 -29.02 3.56 2.62
N SER A 107 -30.27 3.29 3.00
CA SER A 107 -31.02 2.17 2.45
C SER A 107 -31.86 2.62 1.26
N GLY A 108 -31.79 1.86 0.17
CA GLY A 108 -32.60 2.09 -1.01
C GLY A 108 -32.55 0.92 -1.99
N TRP A 109 -33.05 1.13 -3.20
CA TRP A 109 -33.16 0.14 -4.25
C TRP A 109 -32.20 0.45 -5.39
N VAL A 110 -31.44 -0.55 -5.83
CA VAL A 110 -30.60 -0.51 -7.02
C VAL A 110 -31.07 -1.57 -8.02
N ALA A 111 -30.88 -1.31 -9.30
CA ALA A 111 -31.10 -2.36 -10.33
C ALA A 111 -30.10 -3.50 -10.14
N ASP A 112 -30.54 -4.75 -10.30
CA ASP A 112 -29.71 -5.95 -10.22
C ASP A 112 -28.88 -6.09 -11.51
N ARG A 113 -27.90 -5.20 -11.67
CA ARG A 113 -26.96 -5.21 -12.81
C ARG A 113 -25.65 -4.48 -12.45
N GLY A 114 -24.53 -4.95 -13.00
CA GLY A 114 -23.23 -4.36 -12.72
C GLY A 114 -22.75 -4.57 -11.30
N LEU A 115 -23.31 -5.53 -10.60
CA LEU A 115 -23.07 -5.84 -9.20
C LEU A 115 -22.20 -7.10 -9.10
N VAL A 116 -21.19 -7.04 -8.25
CA VAL A 116 -20.28 -8.16 -7.95
C VAL A 116 -20.42 -8.53 -6.49
N THR A 117 -20.54 -9.84 -6.23
CA THR A 117 -20.51 -10.46 -4.90
C THR A 117 -19.41 -11.51 -4.86
N ALA A 118 -19.07 -12.04 -3.69
CA ALA A 118 -18.13 -13.15 -3.57
C ALA A 118 -18.56 -14.43 -4.32
N ALA A 119 -19.86 -14.56 -4.66
CA ALA A 119 -20.39 -15.67 -5.45
C ALA A 119 -20.36 -15.42 -6.98
N THR A 120 -19.99 -14.23 -7.42
CA THR A 120 -19.95 -13.89 -8.86
C THR A 120 -18.83 -14.65 -9.54
N PRO A 121 -19.13 -15.45 -10.60
CA PRO A 121 -18.10 -16.15 -11.34
C PRO A 121 -17.07 -15.19 -11.94
N ASN A 122 -15.77 -15.46 -11.73
CA ASN A 122 -14.65 -14.57 -12.11
C ASN A 122 -14.78 -13.13 -11.56
N GLY A 123 -15.45 -12.97 -10.41
CA GLY A 123 -15.67 -11.66 -9.80
C GLY A 123 -14.39 -10.90 -9.50
N ASP A 124 -13.31 -11.61 -9.16
CA ASP A 124 -11.97 -11.05 -8.99
C ASP A 124 -11.45 -10.36 -10.26
N ARG A 125 -11.58 -11.01 -11.41
CA ARG A 125 -11.17 -10.45 -12.71
C ARG A 125 -12.08 -9.31 -13.17
N ILE A 126 -13.37 -9.40 -12.87
CA ILE A 126 -14.34 -8.34 -13.20
C ILE A 126 -14.00 -7.08 -12.42
N LEU A 127 -13.77 -7.20 -11.09
CA LEU A 127 -13.38 -6.06 -10.26
C LEU A 127 -12.03 -5.50 -10.65
N PHE A 128 -11.05 -6.37 -10.91
CA PHE A 128 -9.71 -5.95 -11.29
C PHE A 128 -9.73 -5.19 -12.62
N GLY A 129 -10.39 -5.70 -13.65
CA GLY A 129 -10.49 -4.98 -14.93
C GLY A 129 -11.29 -3.68 -14.83
N ALA A 130 -12.31 -3.61 -13.97
CA ALA A 130 -13.01 -2.36 -13.69
C ALA A 130 -12.10 -1.35 -12.96
N ALA A 131 -11.22 -1.83 -12.06
CA ALA A 131 -10.23 -1.00 -11.40
C ALA A 131 -9.19 -0.45 -12.37
N GLU A 132 -8.65 -1.28 -13.28
CA GLU A 132 -7.73 -0.84 -14.33
C GLU A 132 -8.35 0.25 -15.20
N ALA A 133 -9.60 0.09 -15.62
CA ALA A 133 -10.30 1.10 -16.42
C ALA A 133 -10.45 2.45 -15.68
N GLN A 134 -10.64 2.43 -14.37
CA GLN A 134 -10.69 3.66 -13.56
C GLN A 134 -9.30 4.26 -13.34
N GLU A 135 -8.27 3.44 -13.20
CA GLU A 135 -6.87 3.87 -13.09
C GLU A 135 -6.39 4.53 -14.39
N ASP A 136 -6.72 3.92 -15.56
CA ASP A 136 -6.46 4.51 -16.86
C ASP A 136 -7.15 5.87 -17.01
N ALA A 137 -8.44 5.94 -16.66
CA ALA A 137 -9.18 7.20 -16.68
C ALA A 137 -8.60 8.27 -15.75
N ALA A 138 -8.08 7.86 -14.58
CA ALA A 138 -7.42 8.78 -13.65
C ALA A 138 -6.09 9.34 -14.18
N SER A 139 -5.48 8.67 -15.15
CA SER A 139 -4.23 9.06 -15.80
C SER A 139 -4.41 9.98 -17.01
N GLU A 140 -5.65 10.26 -17.42
CA GLU A 140 -5.94 11.18 -18.51
C GLU A 140 -5.60 12.63 -18.14
N THR A 141 -5.45 13.49 -19.16
CA THR A 141 -5.13 14.92 -18.94
C THR A 141 -6.25 15.66 -18.19
N ASP A 142 -7.50 15.24 -18.36
CA ASP A 142 -8.68 15.77 -17.64
C ASP A 142 -9.46 14.60 -17.03
N PRO A 143 -8.96 14.08 -15.91
CA PRO A 143 -9.51 12.86 -15.34
C PRO A 143 -10.92 13.07 -14.74
N PRO A 144 -11.81 12.08 -14.90
CA PRO A 144 -13.10 12.13 -14.23
C PRO A 144 -12.93 12.27 -12.71
N PRO A 145 -13.69 13.13 -12.04
CA PRO A 145 -13.61 13.28 -10.60
C PRO A 145 -13.81 11.94 -9.88
N GLY A 146 -12.88 11.61 -8.97
CA GLY A 146 -12.95 10.39 -8.17
C GLY A 146 -12.48 9.11 -8.87
N ALA A 147 -12.01 9.15 -10.13
CA ALA A 147 -11.56 7.96 -10.85
C ALA A 147 -10.44 7.20 -10.11
N ALA A 148 -9.41 7.89 -9.62
CA ALA A 148 -8.33 7.28 -8.84
C ALA A 148 -8.86 6.59 -7.57
N MET A 149 -9.78 7.23 -6.85
CA MET A 149 -10.38 6.64 -5.65
C MET A 149 -11.27 5.43 -6.00
N ALA A 150 -12.03 5.49 -7.10
CA ALA A 150 -12.82 4.35 -7.57
C ALA A 150 -11.92 3.16 -7.93
N ALA A 151 -10.80 3.40 -8.63
CA ALA A 151 -9.81 2.38 -8.92
C ALA A 151 -9.29 1.73 -7.62
N ARG A 152 -8.85 2.54 -6.67
CA ARG A 152 -8.35 2.06 -5.37
C ARG A 152 -9.38 1.20 -4.65
N LEU A 153 -10.62 1.66 -4.54
CA LEU A 153 -11.70 0.92 -3.88
C LEU A 153 -11.99 -0.41 -4.58
N LEU A 154 -12.02 -0.43 -5.90
CA LEU A 154 -12.23 -1.67 -6.67
C LEU A 154 -11.10 -2.68 -6.44
N TYR A 155 -9.82 -2.25 -6.41
CA TYR A 155 -8.70 -3.13 -6.05
C TYR A 155 -8.84 -3.67 -4.63
N GLN A 156 -9.25 -2.85 -3.67
CA GLN A 156 -9.52 -3.29 -2.29
C GLN A 156 -10.64 -4.34 -2.25
N ARG A 157 -11.70 -4.19 -3.05
CA ARG A 157 -12.76 -5.22 -3.14
C ARG A 157 -12.25 -6.55 -3.69
N VAL A 158 -11.26 -6.55 -4.61
CA VAL A 158 -10.61 -7.82 -5.03
C VAL A 158 -10.00 -8.52 -3.82
N VAL A 159 -9.26 -7.80 -3.00
CA VAL A 159 -8.59 -8.37 -1.80
C VAL A 159 -9.58 -8.90 -0.78
N GLU A 160 -10.64 -8.15 -0.49
CA GLU A 160 -11.61 -8.47 0.54
C GLU A 160 -12.56 -9.59 0.13
N MET A 161 -13.06 -9.55 -1.10
CA MET A 161 -14.08 -10.49 -1.57
C MET A 161 -13.48 -11.77 -2.16
N PHE A 162 -12.24 -11.71 -2.66
CA PHE A 162 -11.57 -12.83 -3.32
C PHE A 162 -10.14 -13.06 -2.75
N PRO A 163 -9.97 -13.29 -1.45
CA PRO A 163 -8.65 -13.35 -0.80
C PRO A 163 -7.75 -14.49 -1.29
N GLN A 164 -8.30 -15.46 -2.03
CA GLN A 164 -7.55 -16.56 -2.62
C GLN A 164 -7.19 -16.32 -4.10
N SER A 165 -7.56 -15.18 -4.68
CA SER A 165 -7.21 -14.85 -6.06
C SER A 165 -5.71 -14.61 -6.22
N ALA A 166 -5.17 -15.05 -7.35
CA ALA A 166 -3.78 -14.76 -7.73
C ALA A 166 -3.54 -13.25 -8.00
N LEU A 167 -4.61 -12.48 -8.16
CA LEU A 167 -4.55 -11.02 -8.37
C LEU A 167 -4.36 -10.23 -7.08
N VAL A 168 -4.50 -10.86 -5.90
CA VAL A 168 -4.45 -10.16 -4.60
C VAL A 168 -3.15 -9.38 -4.40
N PRO A 169 -1.94 -9.91 -4.63
CA PRO A 169 -0.71 -9.13 -4.42
C PRO A 169 -0.64 -7.90 -5.32
N GLU A 170 -1.08 -8.01 -6.57
CA GLU A 170 -1.14 -6.89 -7.50
C GLU A 170 -2.18 -5.85 -7.07
N ALA A 171 -3.37 -6.31 -6.69
CA ALA A 171 -4.44 -5.42 -6.23
C ALA A 171 -4.04 -4.62 -4.98
N ILE A 172 -3.35 -5.25 -4.02
CA ILE A 172 -2.83 -4.54 -2.84
C ILE A 172 -1.83 -3.47 -3.27
N TRP A 173 -0.87 -3.83 -4.13
CA TRP A 173 0.15 -2.88 -4.57
C TRP A 173 -0.47 -1.70 -5.33
N ARG A 174 -1.36 -1.93 -6.29
CA ARG A 174 -2.00 -0.86 -7.07
C ARG A 174 -2.85 0.05 -6.17
N ALA A 175 -3.62 -0.51 -5.24
CA ALA A 175 -4.39 0.27 -4.28
C ALA A 175 -3.48 1.15 -3.39
N ALA A 176 -2.36 0.58 -2.93
CA ALA A 176 -1.38 1.28 -2.11
C ALA A 176 -0.64 2.36 -2.91
N ASP A 177 -0.27 2.08 -4.16
CA ASP A 177 0.42 3.03 -5.04
C ASP A 177 -0.48 4.23 -5.38
N ILE A 178 -1.76 3.99 -5.72
CA ILE A 178 -2.73 5.07 -5.93
C ILE A 178 -2.83 5.97 -4.68
N ARG A 179 -2.95 5.37 -3.49
CA ARG A 179 -2.98 6.12 -2.24
C ARG A 179 -1.70 6.95 -2.07
N TRP A 180 -0.55 6.34 -2.32
CA TRP A 180 0.75 7.01 -2.23
C TRP A 180 0.83 8.22 -3.15
N GLN A 181 0.44 8.08 -4.42
CA GLN A 181 0.46 9.17 -5.39
C GLN A 181 -0.47 10.32 -4.99
N LEU A 182 -1.66 10.00 -4.49
CA LEU A 182 -2.61 11.01 -4.02
C LEU A 182 -2.06 11.76 -2.79
N GLN A 183 -1.50 11.07 -1.81
CA GLN A 183 -0.88 11.69 -0.64
C GLN A 183 0.35 12.52 -1.02
N LYS A 184 1.18 11.99 -1.92
CA LYS A 184 2.36 12.70 -2.41
C LYS A 184 1.98 14.00 -3.10
N ALA A 185 0.99 13.98 -3.97
CA ALA A 185 0.49 15.20 -4.64
C ALA A 185 -0.05 16.24 -3.65
N GLU A 186 -0.72 15.78 -2.57
CA GLU A 186 -1.19 16.67 -1.51
C GLU A 186 -0.03 17.30 -0.74
N VAL A 187 0.94 16.49 -0.29
CA VAL A 187 2.13 16.96 0.43
C VAL A 187 2.96 17.92 -0.43
N GLU A 188 3.20 17.58 -1.69
CA GLU A 188 3.97 18.42 -2.62
C GLU A 188 3.26 19.73 -2.98
N SER A 189 1.95 19.82 -2.83
CA SER A 189 1.19 21.06 -3.01
C SER A 189 1.48 22.11 -1.92
N LEU A 190 2.06 21.71 -0.79
CA LEU A 190 2.38 22.61 0.31
C LEU A 190 3.63 23.45 -0.02
N PRO A 191 3.60 24.78 0.13
CA PRO A 191 4.70 25.65 -0.26
C PRO A 191 6.06 25.37 0.37
N SER A 192 6.06 24.68 1.52
CA SER A 192 7.28 24.34 2.30
C SER A 192 7.76 22.91 2.08
N ALA A 193 7.06 22.10 1.31
CA ALA A 193 7.33 20.66 1.22
C ALA A 193 8.73 20.33 0.71
N GLU A 194 9.18 21.01 -0.35
CA GLU A 194 10.51 20.82 -0.94
C GLU A 194 11.65 21.30 -0.05
N ALA A 195 11.40 22.32 0.76
CA ALA A 195 12.41 22.92 1.64
C ALA A 195 12.57 22.16 2.99
N GLN A 196 11.65 21.28 3.33
CA GLN A 196 11.67 20.56 4.59
C GLN A 196 12.61 19.36 4.54
N GLN A 197 13.36 19.16 5.62
CA GLN A 197 14.14 17.94 5.80
C GLN A 197 13.20 16.73 5.94
N SER A 198 13.65 15.55 5.50
CA SER A 198 12.85 14.33 5.45
C SER A 198 12.08 14.02 6.74
N TYR A 199 12.69 14.27 7.91
CA TYR A 199 12.07 14.01 9.21
C TYR A 199 11.02 15.05 9.64
N LEU A 200 10.92 16.18 8.92
CA LEU A 200 9.90 17.22 9.14
C LEU A 200 8.76 17.14 8.15
N ARG A 201 8.99 16.42 7.03
CA ARG A 201 7.94 16.23 6.03
C ARG A 201 6.92 15.22 6.53
N GLU A 202 5.70 15.43 6.14
CA GLU A 202 4.66 14.45 6.31
C GLU A 202 5.00 13.18 5.53
N GLN A 203 4.95 12.05 6.23
CA GLN A 203 5.28 10.76 5.64
C GLN A 203 4.04 10.18 4.96
N MET A 204 4.19 9.64 3.76
CA MET A 204 3.15 8.85 3.14
C MET A 204 2.89 7.57 3.94
N ASP A 205 1.65 7.11 3.95
CA ASP A 205 1.25 5.90 4.67
C ASP A 205 1.81 4.64 3.99
N GLU A 206 2.63 3.89 4.73
CA GLU A 206 3.28 2.66 4.29
C GLU A 206 2.51 1.38 4.66
N ASN A 207 1.38 1.47 5.37
CA ASN A 207 0.76 0.30 5.97
C ASN A 207 0.39 -0.78 4.96
N GLU A 208 -0.25 -0.43 3.85
CA GLU A 208 -0.64 -1.39 2.80
C GLU A 208 0.60 -1.98 2.10
N MET A 209 1.65 -1.16 1.85
CA MET A 209 2.92 -1.61 1.26
C MET A 209 3.69 -2.55 2.20
N ARG A 210 3.76 -2.22 3.49
CA ARG A 210 4.37 -3.08 4.51
C ARG A 210 3.62 -4.39 4.67
N TYR A 211 2.29 -4.37 4.61
CA TYR A 211 1.48 -5.57 4.59
C TYR A 211 1.84 -6.47 3.40
N LEU A 212 1.98 -5.89 2.21
CA LEU A 212 2.38 -6.61 1.00
C LEU A 212 3.76 -7.26 1.14
N LEU A 213 4.76 -6.53 1.64
CA LEU A 213 6.10 -7.07 1.88
C LEU A 213 6.08 -8.25 2.86
N HIS A 214 5.26 -8.16 3.91
CA HIS A 214 5.20 -9.19 4.94
C HIS A 214 4.50 -10.47 4.44
N HIS A 215 3.40 -10.34 3.70
CA HIS A 215 2.57 -11.48 3.32
C HIS A 215 2.92 -12.06 1.94
N TYR A 216 3.55 -11.27 1.06
CA TYR A 216 3.89 -11.64 -0.31
C TYR A 216 5.33 -11.25 -0.69
N PRO A 217 6.36 -11.59 0.15
CA PRO A 217 7.71 -11.02 0.06
C PRO A 217 8.46 -11.32 -1.25
N HIS A 218 8.10 -12.42 -1.93
CA HIS A 218 8.79 -12.86 -3.15
C HIS A 218 8.05 -12.48 -4.45
N THR A 219 7.13 -11.53 -4.37
CA THR A 219 6.42 -11.04 -5.54
C THR A 219 7.10 -9.80 -6.12
N ARG A 220 6.93 -9.60 -7.44
CA ARG A 220 7.36 -8.34 -8.08
C ARG A 220 6.70 -7.11 -7.45
N TRP A 221 5.50 -7.30 -6.92
CA TRP A 221 4.72 -6.24 -6.30
C TRP A 221 5.29 -5.79 -4.97
N ALA A 222 5.80 -6.73 -4.17
CA ALA A 222 6.55 -6.40 -2.95
C ALA A 222 7.83 -5.61 -3.29
N ALA A 223 8.55 -6.01 -4.34
CA ALA A 223 9.72 -5.27 -4.78
C ALA A 223 9.37 -3.83 -5.22
N LEU A 224 8.26 -3.65 -5.95
CA LEU A 224 7.78 -2.31 -6.33
C LEU A 224 7.41 -1.49 -5.09
N ALA A 225 6.67 -2.06 -4.14
CA ALA A 225 6.31 -1.40 -2.89
C ALA A 225 7.56 -0.96 -2.08
N ALA A 226 8.57 -1.85 -1.99
CA ALA A 226 9.83 -1.52 -1.32
C ALA A 226 10.54 -0.32 -1.99
N PHE A 227 10.51 -0.24 -3.32
CA PHE A 227 11.08 0.89 -4.05
C PHE A 227 10.32 2.20 -3.75
N THR A 228 8.99 2.16 -3.82
CA THR A 228 8.15 3.35 -3.56
C THR A 228 8.36 3.89 -2.15
N MET A 229 8.46 3.03 -1.14
CA MET A 229 8.70 3.44 0.25
C MET A 229 10.06 4.11 0.49
N LEU A 230 11.02 4.02 -0.45
CA LEU A 230 12.27 4.77 -0.33
C LEU A 230 12.02 6.29 -0.25
N ASP A 231 10.98 6.79 -0.92
CA ASP A 231 10.65 8.23 -0.91
C ASP A 231 10.51 8.80 0.51
N ASN A 232 9.97 8.04 1.46
CA ASN A 232 9.86 8.47 2.86
C ASN A 232 11.21 8.60 3.57
N GLN A 233 12.27 8.00 3.02
CA GLN A 233 13.60 7.98 3.63
C GLN A 233 14.56 8.98 2.97
N LEU A 234 14.18 9.53 1.81
CA LEU A 234 15.02 10.49 1.09
C LEU A 234 15.05 11.82 1.84
N CYS A 235 16.18 12.51 1.77
CA CYS A 235 16.27 13.90 2.21
C CYS A 235 15.37 14.78 1.32
N GLY A 236 14.98 15.95 1.77
CA GLY A 236 14.39 16.95 0.91
C GLY A 236 15.45 17.57 -0.04
N ALA A 237 15.31 18.86 -0.34
CA ALA A 237 16.40 19.59 -0.98
C ALA A 237 17.66 19.48 -0.09
N TRP A 238 18.76 19.07 -0.66
CA TRP A 238 19.99 18.77 0.13
C TRP A 238 20.64 19.99 0.77
N GLN A 239 20.43 21.17 0.20
CA GLN A 239 20.82 22.50 0.75
C GLN A 239 22.22 22.57 1.38
N GLY A 240 23.22 21.93 0.76
CA GLY A 240 24.58 21.87 1.26
C GLY A 240 24.83 20.78 2.32
N ALA A 241 23.97 19.78 2.42
CA ALA A 241 24.13 18.60 3.24
C ALA A 241 24.72 17.44 2.40
N GLU A 242 26.01 17.43 2.15
CA GLU A 242 26.73 16.51 1.25
C GLU A 242 26.50 15.04 1.61
N LYS A 243 26.29 14.74 2.90
CA LYS A 243 25.98 13.40 3.39
C LYS A 243 24.56 12.92 3.03
N CYS A 244 23.68 13.81 2.59
CA CYS A 244 22.34 13.41 2.16
C CYS A 244 22.38 12.56 0.89
N PRO A 245 22.99 13.00 -0.22
CA PRO A 245 23.08 12.17 -1.41
C PRO A 245 23.83 10.85 -1.17
N GLU A 246 24.94 10.83 -0.40
CA GLU A 246 25.63 9.58 -0.04
C GLU A 246 24.66 8.59 0.66
N ARG A 247 23.92 9.05 1.66
CA ARG A 247 22.96 8.21 2.39
C ARG A 247 21.82 7.72 1.49
N GLU A 248 21.36 8.54 0.58
CA GLU A 248 20.34 8.15 -0.40
C GLU A 248 20.88 7.12 -1.40
N ALA A 249 22.13 7.26 -1.84
CA ALA A 249 22.81 6.27 -2.67
C ALA A 249 22.84 4.91 -1.98
N ASP A 250 23.21 4.86 -0.70
CA ASP A 250 23.16 3.63 0.12
C ASP A 250 21.78 2.98 0.18
N LEU A 251 20.69 3.77 0.23
CA LEU A 251 19.31 3.25 0.21
C LEU A 251 19.02 2.55 -1.11
N TYR A 252 19.35 3.18 -2.23
CA TYR A 252 19.13 2.61 -3.56
C TYR A 252 20.01 1.40 -3.84
N LEU A 253 21.27 1.39 -3.40
CA LEU A 253 22.18 0.24 -3.52
C LEU A 253 21.65 -0.97 -2.74
N ARG A 254 21.21 -0.75 -1.52
CA ARG A 254 20.57 -1.82 -0.72
C ARG A 254 19.36 -2.40 -1.43
N TYR A 255 18.49 -1.54 -1.96
CA TYR A 255 17.32 -1.98 -2.71
C TYR A 255 17.73 -2.83 -3.93
N ALA A 256 18.69 -2.36 -4.75
CA ALA A 256 19.14 -3.09 -5.93
C ALA A 256 19.79 -4.43 -5.59
N GLY A 257 20.47 -4.52 -4.43
CA GLY A 257 21.03 -5.76 -3.90
C GLY A 257 19.98 -6.74 -3.38
N GLU A 258 18.92 -6.24 -2.75
CA GLU A 258 17.84 -7.05 -2.18
C GLU A 258 16.84 -7.53 -3.26
N TYR A 259 16.60 -6.70 -4.28
CA TYR A 259 15.63 -6.97 -5.35
C TYR A 259 16.26 -6.90 -6.76
N PRO A 260 17.28 -7.72 -7.07
CA PRO A 260 17.99 -7.61 -8.34
C PRO A 260 17.12 -7.91 -9.57
N ASP A 261 16.05 -8.70 -9.41
CA ASP A 261 15.10 -9.02 -10.47
C ASP A 261 13.93 -8.03 -10.57
N SER A 262 13.91 -6.99 -9.76
CA SER A 262 12.90 -5.95 -9.82
C SER A 262 13.03 -5.11 -11.09
N PRO A 263 11.91 -4.72 -11.73
CA PRO A 263 11.96 -3.77 -12.84
C PRO A 263 12.51 -2.39 -12.44
N ARG A 264 12.59 -2.11 -11.12
CA ARG A 264 13.16 -0.88 -10.57
C ARG A 264 14.64 -1.00 -10.17
N ALA A 265 15.25 -2.19 -10.25
CA ALA A 265 16.65 -2.36 -9.90
C ALA A 265 17.62 -1.53 -10.78
N PRO A 266 17.44 -1.44 -12.12
CA PRO A 266 18.25 -0.54 -12.94
C PRO A 266 18.12 0.93 -12.53
N GLN A 267 16.88 1.37 -12.28
CA GLN A 267 16.60 2.74 -11.81
C GLN A 267 17.26 3.02 -10.45
N ALA A 268 17.24 2.05 -9.52
CA ALA A 268 17.89 2.19 -8.23
C ALA A 268 19.41 2.38 -8.38
N LEU A 269 20.07 1.55 -9.20
CA LEU A 269 21.51 1.71 -9.46
C LEU A 269 21.83 3.06 -10.13
N TYR A 270 21.01 3.49 -11.09
CA TYR A 270 21.20 4.80 -11.71
C TYR A 270 21.07 5.94 -10.69
N ASN A 271 20.02 5.87 -9.86
CA ASN A 271 19.76 6.85 -8.82
C ASN A 271 20.91 6.91 -7.80
N ALA A 272 21.51 5.77 -7.45
CA ALA A 272 22.68 5.71 -6.58
C ALA A 272 23.91 6.36 -7.24
N ALA A 273 24.25 5.96 -8.48
CA ALA A 273 25.38 6.52 -9.21
C ALA A 273 25.27 8.05 -9.37
N TRP A 274 24.08 8.54 -9.69
CA TRP A 274 23.85 9.98 -9.83
C TRP A 274 24.05 10.73 -8.51
N ARG A 275 23.61 10.14 -7.39
CA ARG A 275 23.75 10.74 -6.05
C ARG A 275 25.21 10.80 -5.59
N GLU A 276 25.97 9.76 -5.85
CA GLU A 276 27.42 9.76 -5.58
C GLU A 276 28.14 10.81 -6.43
N ALA A 277 27.78 10.94 -7.72
CA ALA A 277 28.36 11.99 -8.56
C ALA A 277 28.00 13.40 -8.03
N ALA A 278 26.77 13.61 -7.62
CA ALA A 278 26.33 14.88 -7.05
C ALA A 278 27.00 15.18 -5.70
N ALA A 279 27.18 14.19 -4.83
CA ALA A 279 27.96 14.32 -3.59
C ALA A 279 29.41 14.73 -3.88
N GLY A 280 30.04 14.11 -4.87
CA GLY A 280 31.37 14.48 -5.31
C GLY A 280 31.50 15.94 -5.77
N ASP A 281 30.47 16.47 -6.46
CA ASP A 281 30.43 17.89 -6.85
C ASP A 281 30.27 18.82 -5.63
N MET A 282 29.44 18.44 -4.67
CA MET A 282 29.21 19.19 -3.42
C MET A 282 30.50 19.22 -2.57
N TRP A 283 31.16 18.08 -2.34
CA TRP A 283 32.44 18.01 -1.64
C TRP A 283 33.56 18.79 -2.34
N GLN A 284 33.53 18.84 -3.67
CA GLN A 284 34.51 19.67 -4.42
C GLN A 284 34.24 21.14 -4.14
N ALA A 285 32.99 21.59 -4.15
CA ALA A 285 32.63 22.97 -3.85
C ALA A 285 33.04 23.36 -2.42
N ASP A 286 32.97 22.46 -1.47
CA ASP A 286 33.41 22.60 -0.08
C ASP A 286 34.95 22.53 0.07
N GLY A 287 35.69 22.22 -0.99
CA GLY A 287 37.15 22.10 -0.97
C GLY A 287 37.67 20.75 -0.43
N ASN A 288 36.78 19.77 -0.17
CA ASN A 288 37.17 18.43 0.24
C ASN A 288 37.48 17.53 -0.97
N LEU A 289 38.58 17.80 -1.62
CA LEU A 289 38.96 17.12 -2.87
C LEU A 289 39.14 15.60 -2.72
N LYS A 290 39.47 15.11 -1.53
CA LYS A 290 39.61 13.68 -1.27
C LYS A 290 38.26 12.98 -1.34
N ARG A 291 37.26 13.48 -0.59
CA ARG A 291 35.89 12.94 -0.63
C ARG A 291 35.30 13.05 -2.03
N ALA A 292 35.46 14.20 -2.67
CA ALA A 292 35.00 14.40 -4.03
C ALA A 292 35.53 13.35 -5.03
N ALA A 293 36.77 12.95 -4.87
CA ALA A 293 37.37 11.91 -5.71
C ALA A 293 36.86 10.50 -5.37
N GLU A 294 36.64 10.22 -4.08
CA GLU A 294 36.08 8.96 -3.60
C GLU A 294 34.66 8.75 -4.16
N ASP A 295 33.75 9.74 -3.99
CA ASP A 295 32.37 9.66 -4.45
C ASP A 295 32.25 9.57 -5.98
N ARG A 296 33.09 10.32 -6.72
CA ARG A 296 33.14 10.20 -8.19
C ARG A 296 33.60 8.83 -8.66
N HIS A 297 34.54 8.21 -7.93
CA HIS A 297 34.97 6.84 -8.21
C HIS A 297 33.84 5.86 -7.98
N GLU A 298 33.12 6.01 -6.85
CA GLU A 298 31.95 5.18 -6.54
C GLU A 298 30.84 5.34 -7.58
N ALA A 299 30.52 6.58 -7.97
CA ALA A 299 29.55 6.86 -9.03
C ALA A 299 29.87 6.11 -10.34
N THR A 300 31.14 6.14 -10.77
CA THR A 300 31.58 5.44 -12.00
C THR A 300 31.57 3.93 -11.84
N SER A 301 31.89 3.41 -10.64
CA SER A 301 31.84 1.99 -10.32
C SER A 301 30.40 1.45 -10.39
N ILE A 302 29.43 2.17 -9.77
CA ILE A 302 28.01 1.82 -9.82
C ILE A 302 27.47 1.89 -11.25
N ALA A 303 27.87 2.92 -12.03
CA ALA A 303 27.49 3.04 -13.43
C ALA A 303 27.96 1.85 -14.26
N ALA A 304 29.20 1.40 -14.06
CA ALA A 304 29.76 0.21 -14.73
C ALA A 304 29.04 -1.08 -14.32
N GLU A 305 28.67 -1.22 -13.03
CA GLU A 305 27.87 -2.33 -12.54
C GLU A 305 26.49 -2.37 -13.21
N LEU A 306 25.83 -1.22 -13.33
CA LEU A 306 24.53 -1.10 -13.99
C LEU A 306 24.61 -1.51 -15.46
N GLU A 307 25.61 -1.03 -16.20
CA GLU A 307 25.83 -1.42 -17.60
C GLU A 307 26.10 -2.93 -17.74
N GLN A 308 26.82 -3.52 -16.80
CA GLN A 308 27.13 -4.95 -16.83
C GLN A 308 25.88 -5.80 -16.51
N LYS A 309 25.08 -5.42 -15.50
CA LYS A 309 23.94 -6.20 -15.04
C LYS A 309 22.69 -6.03 -15.91
N TYR A 310 22.46 -4.82 -16.43
CA TYR A 310 21.24 -4.45 -17.14
C TYR A 310 21.53 -3.73 -18.47
N PRO A 311 22.35 -4.30 -19.37
CA PRO A 311 22.91 -3.60 -20.53
C PRO A 311 21.90 -3.07 -21.54
N GLN A 312 20.65 -3.53 -21.47
CA GLN A 312 19.58 -3.12 -22.37
C GLN A 312 18.56 -2.16 -21.72
N SER A 313 18.80 -1.73 -20.47
CA SER A 313 17.93 -0.77 -19.82
C SER A 313 18.24 0.66 -20.25
N ASP A 314 17.24 1.52 -20.25
CA ASP A 314 17.43 2.96 -20.52
C ASP A 314 18.37 3.59 -19.48
N GLU A 315 18.31 3.09 -18.25
CA GLU A 315 19.19 3.52 -17.17
C GLU A 315 20.66 3.21 -17.43
N ALA A 316 20.98 2.12 -18.12
CA ALA A 316 22.37 1.81 -18.50
C ALA A 316 22.92 2.85 -19.49
N PHE A 317 22.12 3.28 -20.47
CA PHE A 317 22.53 4.34 -21.40
C PHE A 317 22.69 5.69 -20.69
N ARG A 318 21.84 5.99 -19.71
CA ARG A 318 21.96 7.19 -18.87
C ARG A 318 23.18 7.11 -17.97
N ALA A 319 23.53 5.92 -17.43
CA ALA A 319 24.72 5.70 -16.61
C ALA A 319 26.02 5.90 -17.39
N ALA A 320 26.09 5.43 -18.65
CA ALA A 320 27.21 5.72 -19.53
C ALA A 320 27.42 7.23 -19.74
N THR A 321 26.34 7.97 -19.92
CA THR A 321 26.38 9.44 -20.02
C THR A 321 26.86 10.09 -18.72
N LEU A 322 26.38 9.61 -17.57
CA LEU A 322 26.81 10.07 -16.25
C LEU A 322 28.30 9.83 -16.04
N ALA A 323 28.79 8.61 -16.30
CA ALA A 323 30.21 8.26 -16.18
C ALA A 323 31.09 9.15 -17.07
N TYR A 324 30.62 9.46 -18.28
CA TYR A 324 31.34 10.40 -19.16
C TYR A 324 31.38 11.82 -18.57
N LYS A 325 30.26 12.34 -18.04
CA LYS A 325 30.24 13.67 -17.40
C LYS A 325 31.20 13.73 -16.22
N VAL A 326 31.19 12.72 -15.34
CA VAL A 326 32.10 12.61 -14.20
C VAL A 326 33.56 12.62 -14.67
N ALA A 327 33.89 11.83 -15.70
CA ALA A 327 35.26 11.78 -16.27
C ALA A 327 35.72 13.12 -16.88
N GLN A 328 34.78 13.91 -17.40
CA GLN A 328 35.10 15.23 -17.97
C GLN A 328 35.04 16.37 -16.94
N GLY A 329 34.69 16.07 -15.68
CA GLY A 329 34.50 17.09 -14.65
C GLY A 329 33.31 18.02 -14.92
N ILE A 330 32.28 17.51 -15.62
CA ILE A 330 31.03 18.25 -15.86
C ILE A 330 30.13 18.03 -14.64
N PRO A 331 29.77 19.08 -13.90
CA PRO A 331 28.93 18.95 -12.70
C PRO A 331 27.52 18.41 -13.02
N VAL A 332 27.00 17.57 -12.12
CA VAL A 332 25.65 17.00 -12.23
C VAL A 332 24.71 17.43 -11.08
N TYR A 333 25.23 18.05 -10.03
CA TYR A 333 24.46 18.43 -8.83
C TYR A 333 23.21 19.30 -9.12
N ALA A 334 23.24 20.15 -10.14
CA ALA A 334 22.13 21.01 -10.50
C ALA A 334 21.13 20.37 -11.49
N GLU A 335 21.37 19.12 -11.88
CA GLU A 335 20.50 18.38 -12.79
C GLU A 335 19.57 17.46 -12.00
N THR A 336 18.40 17.15 -12.57
CA THR A 336 17.55 16.08 -12.06
C THR A 336 18.05 14.72 -12.58
N PRO A 337 17.93 13.65 -11.79
CA PRO A 337 18.39 12.31 -12.16
C PRO A 337 17.60 11.69 -13.32
#